data_e235c5cf6b24031eddcd18aca92ef4fe
#
_entry.id   e235c5cf6b24031eddcd18aca92ef4fe
#
_cell.length_a   1.000
_cell.length_b   1.000
_cell.length_c   1.000
_cell.angle_alpha   90.00
_cell.angle_beta   90.00
_cell.angle_gamma   90.00
#
_symmetry.space_group_name_H-M   'P 1'
#
loop_
_entity.id
_entity.type
_entity.pdbx_description
1 polymer ?
#
loop_
_entity_poly.entity_id
_entity_poly.type
_entity_poly.pdbx_seq_one_letter_code
_entity_poly.pdbx_strand_id
1 'polypeptide(L)'
;MAHKPKKAACPSRAANRKKNTNSAHLEADISPWTEALFAAEILMLHATPVYYGFGVPRGDGSGVVIIPGFLGTDLYLMELHGWLQRIGYRSYFSGIGINAECPNLLVQRQLNQTIERALTETERKIHLIGHSLGGVIARSVAGQRPQDIASVITLAAPIRGTATSRTIRHAADAIRQRILREHGRGVLPDCYTGSCTCNFVDSLKRDIPRSMVETAIYTRDDGIVDWHYCMTGNREVDFEVPGTHIGMAFNPSAYAVVAERLARAQSSE
;
A
#
# COMPACT_ATOMS: atom_id res chain seq x y z
N MET A 1 8.37 -12.32 -35.97
CA MET A 1 9.56 -11.73 -35.30
C MET A 1 9.13 -11.29 -33.90
N ALA A 2 9.50 -12.03 -32.86
CA ALA A 2 9.06 -11.79 -31.51
C ALA A 2 9.94 -10.70 -30.87
N HIS A 3 9.33 -9.57 -30.51
CA HIS A 3 10.00 -8.51 -29.75
C HIS A 3 10.27 -9.01 -28.31
N LYS A 4 11.54 -9.26 -27.97
CA LYS A 4 11.97 -9.46 -26.59
C LYS A 4 11.78 -8.15 -25.80
N PRO A 5 11.13 -8.17 -24.63
CA PRO A 5 11.02 -6.98 -23.80
C PRO A 5 12.41 -6.55 -23.32
N LYS A 6 12.73 -5.28 -23.51
CA LYS A 6 13.97 -4.66 -23.00
C LYS A 6 13.97 -4.77 -21.47
N LYS A 7 15.02 -5.36 -20.90
CA LYS A 7 15.30 -5.37 -19.47
C LYS A 7 15.43 -3.91 -19.01
N ALA A 8 14.46 -3.46 -18.20
CA ALA A 8 14.56 -2.18 -17.52
C ALA A 8 15.58 -2.31 -16.38
N ALA A 9 16.84 -2.01 -16.65
CA ALA A 9 17.88 -1.95 -15.66
C ALA A 9 17.80 -0.61 -14.92
N CYS A 10 17.84 -0.65 -13.60
CA CYS A 10 18.01 0.54 -12.77
C CYS A 10 19.45 1.09 -12.98
N PRO A 11 19.66 2.33 -13.43
CA PRO A 11 20.98 2.84 -13.73
C PRO A 11 21.83 2.98 -12.46
N SER A 12 22.99 2.34 -12.43
CA SER A 12 23.98 2.48 -11.37
C SER A 12 24.74 3.81 -11.54
N ARG A 13 24.41 4.82 -10.76
CA ARG A 13 25.31 5.95 -10.51
C ARG A 13 25.98 5.74 -9.15
N ALA A 14 27.21 5.28 -9.16
CA ALA A 14 28.11 5.33 -8.03
C ALA A 14 28.44 6.82 -7.75
N ALA A 15 27.63 7.47 -6.92
CA ALA A 15 27.96 8.75 -6.35
C ALA A 15 28.62 8.52 -4.99
N ASN A 16 29.91 8.83 -4.93
CA ASN A 16 30.75 8.88 -3.76
C ASN A 16 30.16 9.90 -2.77
N ARG A 17 29.28 9.48 -1.87
CA ARG A 17 28.67 10.32 -0.84
C ARG A 17 29.26 9.96 0.49
N LYS A 18 30.09 10.86 1.02
CA LYS A 18 30.61 10.84 2.38
C LYS A 18 29.50 10.41 3.35
N LYS A 19 29.81 9.38 4.16
CA LYS A 19 28.98 8.88 5.26
C LYS A 19 28.67 10.06 6.20
N ASN A 20 27.48 10.60 6.12
CA ASN A 20 26.93 11.42 7.18
C ASN A 20 26.23 10.47 8.16
N THR A 21 26.96 10.02 9.17
CA THR A 21 26.53 9.09 10.21
C THR A 21 25.78 9.84 11.32
N ASN A 22 24.63 10.40 11.01
CA ASN A 22 23.69 10.88 12.02
C ASN A 22 22.25 10.63 11.59
N SER A 23 21.91 9.38 11.26
CA SER A 23 20.55 8.88 11.42
C SER A 23 20.50 8.23 12.81
N ALA A 24 20.17 9.01 13.82
CA ALA A 24 19.65 8.46 15.06
C ALA A 24 18.40 7.67 14.66
N HIS A 25 18.54 6.34 14.57
CA HIS A 25 17.41 5.43 14.49
C HIS A 25 16.69 5.57 15.82
N LEU A 26 15.61 6.36 15.85
CA LEU A 26 14.62 6.30 16.90
C LEU A 26 14.12 4.84 16.86
N GLU A 27 14.59 4.02 17.79
CA GLU A 27 13.97 2.73 18.09
C GLU A 27 12.61 3.09 18.68
N ALA A 28 11.57 3.02 17.85
CA ALA A 28 10.23 3.08 18.36
C ALA A 28 10.04 1.85 19.26
N ASP A 29 9.50 2.06 20.45
CA ASP A 29 9.18 1.01 21.42
C ASP A 29 7.94 0.26 20.90
N ILE A 30 8.14 -0.49 19.81
CA ILE A 30 7.10 -1.18 19.05
C ILE A 30 6.96 -2.58 19.60
N SER A 31 5.81 -2.89 20.19
CA SER A 31 5.50 -4.19 20.77
C SER A 31 4.75 -5.08 19.78
N PRO A 32 5.39 -6.15 19.22
CA PRO A 32 4.72 -7.06 18.30
C PRO A 32 3.56 -7.86 18.91
N TRP A 33 3.48 -7.91 20.25
CA TRP A 33 2.44 -8.65 20.97
C TRP A 33 1.04 -8.06 20.79
N THR A 34 0.93 -6.76 20.50
CA THR A 34 -0.36 -6.13 20.19
C THR A 34 -0.99 -6.71 18.93
N GLU A 35 -0.16 -7.19 18.00
CA GLU A 35 -0.65 -7.79 16.75
C GLU A 35 -1.38 -9.13 16.94
N ALA A 36 -1.23 -9.79 18.10
CA ALA A 36 -2.01 -11.00 18.41
C ALA A 36 -3.51 -10.71 18.54
N LEU A 37 -3.91 -9.43 18.68
CA LEU A 37 -5.30 -9.02 18.80
C LEU A 37 -6.05 -9.03 17.46
N PHE A 38 -5.37 -9.22 16.32
CA PHE A 38 -6.00 -9.17 14.99
C PHE A 38 -7.18 -10.15 14.83
N ALA A 39 -7.13 -11.31 15.50
CA ALA A 39 -8.24 -12.28 15.48
C ALA A 39 -9.52 -11.70 16.13
N ALA A 40 -9.36 -10.90 17.19
CA ALA A 40 -10.48 -10.22 17.82
C ALA A 40 -11.04 -9.13 16.88
N GLU A 41 -10.20 -8.45 16.12
CA GLU A 41 -10.60 -7.43 15.14
C GLU A 41 -11.42 -8.03 14.00
N ILE A 42 -11.08 -9.25 13.52
CA ILE A 42 -11.90 -9.99 12.55
C ILE A 42 -13.30 -10.27 13.12
N LEU A 43 -13.37 -10.76 14.37
CA LEU A 43 -14.66 -11.03 15.02
C LEU A 43 -15.47 -9.74 15.20
N MET A 44 -14.82 -8.66 15.61
CA MET A 44 -15.46 -7.34 15.73
C MET A 44 -15.99 -6.85 14.40
N LEU A 45 -15.23 -7.01 13.31
CA LEU A 45 -15.68 -6.64 11.96
C LEU A 45 -16.99 -7.33 11.63
N HIS A 46 -17.06 -8.68 11.80
CA HIS A 46 -18.24 -9.46 11.48
C HIS A 46 -19.44 -9.15 12.41
N ALA A 47 -19.19 -8.60 13.59
CA ALA A 47 -20.25 -8.18 14.53
C ALA A 47 -20.82 -6.79 14.22
N THR A 48 -20.24 -6.04 13.25
CA THR A 48 -20.65 -4.68 12.94
C THR A 48 -21.57 -4.57 11.74
N PRO A 49 -22.54 -3.63 11.72
CA PRO A 49 -23.36 -3.36 10.53
C PRO A 49 -22.54 -2.96 9.30
N VAL A 50 -21.41 -2.28 9.49
CA VAL A 50 -20.48 -1.85 8.43
C VAL A 50 -20.03 -3.03 7.56
N TYR A 51 -19.74 -4.19 8.16
CA TYR A 51 -19.34 -5.39 7.43
C TYR A 51 -20.41 -5.86 6.42
N TYR A 52 -21.67 -5.67 6.77
CA TYR A 52 -22.81 -6.02 5.90
C TYR A 52 -23.19 -4.89 4.93
N GLY A 53 -22.46 -3.79 4.95
CA GLY A 53 -22.69 -2.63 4.08
C GLY A 53 -23.79 -1.69 4.59
N PHE A 54 -24.18 -1.79 5.87
CA PHE A 54 -25.13 -0.86 6.47
C PHE A 54 -24.41 0.36 7.03
N GLY A 55 -25.03 1.55 6.85
CA GLY A 55 -24.50 2.80 7.37
C GLY A 55 -23.28 3.35 6.64
N VAL A 56 -22.95 2.80 5.46
CA VAL A 56 -21.87 3.28 4.59
C VAL A 56 -22.38 3.63 3.19
N PRO A 57 -21.73 4.58 2.49
CA PRO A 57 -22.04 4.89 1.09
C PRO A 57 -21.93 3.67 0.19
N ARG A 58 -22.73 3.63 -0.85
CA ARG A 58 -22.68 2.59 -1.87
C ARG A 58 -21.76 2.98 -3.01
N GLY A 59 -21.08 2.00 -3.56
CA GLY A 59 -20.26 2.14 -4.76
C GLY A 59 -21.09 2.23 -6.05
N ASP A 60 -20.46 2.68 -7.09
CA ASP A 60 -21.01 2.91 -8.43
C ASP A 60 -20.54 1.89 -9.48
N GLY A 61 -19.94 0.80 -9.04
CA GLY A 61 -19.35 -0.22 -9.92
C GLY A 61 -17.92 0.09 -10.37
N SER A 62 -17.31 1.21 -9.93
CA SER A 62 -15.91 1.51 -10.25
C SER A 62 -14.94 0.47 -9.72
N GLY A 63 -13.77 0.36 -10.37
CA GLY A 63 -12.74 -0.62 -10.03
C GLY A 63 -11.95 -0.24 -8.79
N VAL A 64 -11.74 -1.18 -7.87
CA VAL A 64 -10.88 -1.01 -6.70
C VAL A 64 -9.81 -2.11 -6.71
N VAL A 65 -8.54 -1.74 -6.84
CA VAL A 65 -7.41 -2.69 -6.74
C VAL A 65 -6.87 -2.67 -5.33
N ILE A 66 -6.82 -3.82 -4.68
CA ILE A 66 -6.31 -3.98 -3.31
C ILE A 66 -4.94 -4.64 -3.31
N ILE A 67 -4.01 -4.11 -2.49
CA ILE A 67 -2.59 -4.48 -2.51
C ILE A 67 -2.15 -4.89 -1.09
N PRO A 68 -1.68 -6.15 -0.91
CA PRO A 68 -1.29 -6.68 0.41
C PRO A 68 0.02 -6.08 0.92
N GLY A 69 0.24 -6.17 2.24
CA GLY A 69 1.46 -5.75 2.92
C GLY A 69 2.66 -6.68 2.66
N PHE A 70 3.80 -6.32 3.24
CA PHE A 70 5.04 -7.10 3.17
C PHE A 70 4.83 -8.55 3.63
N LEU A 71 5.32 -9.52 2.85
CA LEU A 71 5.11 -10.96 3.01
C LEU A 71 3.64 -11.42 2.91
N GLY A 72 2.69 -10.51 2.78
CA GLY A 72 1.28 -10.82 2.58
C GLY A 72 1.00 -11.30 1.15
N THR A 73 -0.13 -11.99 1.01
CA THR A 73 -0.72 -12.36 -0.28
C THR A 73 -2.08 -11.70 -0.45
N ASP A 74 -2.62 -11.71 -1.66
CA ASP A 74 -3.97 -11.20 -1.92
C ASP A 74 -5.04 -11.86 -1.04
N LEU A 75 -4.87 -13.14 -0.65
CA LEU A 75 -5.80 -13.87 0.20
C LEU A 75 -5.95 -13.27 1.60
N TYR A 76 -4.91 -12.59 2.10
CA TYR A 76 -4.98 -11.85 3.35
C TYR A 76 -6.06 -10.75 3.33
N LEU A 77 -6.36 -10.19 2.15
CA LEU A 77 -7.34 -9.12 1.97
C LEU A 77 -8.72 -9.60 1.49
N MET A 78 -9.01 -10.91 1.64
CA MET A 78 -10.29 -11.49 1.19
C MET A 78 -11.53 -10.83 1.81
N GLU A 79 -11.46 -10.48 3.12
CA GLU A 79 -12.57 -9.80 3.79
C GLU A 79 -12.82 -8.41 3.19
N LEU A 80 -11.76 -7.65 2.97
CA LEU A 80 -11.85 -6.34 2.31
C LEU A 80 -12.37 -6.47 0.88
N HIS A 81 -11.88 -7.48 0.13
CA HIS A 81 -12.35 -7.76 -1.23
C HIS A 81 -13.85 -8.04 -1.28
N GLY A 82 -14.33 -8.98 -0.47
CA GLY A 82 -15.74 -9.34 -0.41
C GLY A 82 -16.62 -8.20 0.08
N TRP A 83 -16.13 -7.41 1.03
CA TRP A 83 -16.85 -6.23 1.52
C TRP A 83 -16.99 -5.14 0.46
N LEU A 84 -15.93 -4.83 -0.29
CA LEU A 84 -16.00 -3.86 -1.39
C LEU A 84 -17.03 -4.26 -2.45
N GLN A 85 -17.08 -5.55 -2.81
CA GLN A 85 -18.12 -6.07 -3.72
C GLN A 85 -19.53 -5.92 -3.11
N ARG A 86 -19.68 -6.21 -1.83
CA ARG A 86 -20.96 -6.09 -1.10
C ARG A 86 -21.49 -4.68 -1.08
N ILE A 87 -20.61 -3.68 -0.96
CA ILE A 87 -21.01 -2.27 -1.00
C ILE A 87 -21.11 -1.68 -2.41
N GLY A 88 -20.84 -2.46 -3.47
CA GLY A 88 -21.13 -2.11 -4.87
C GLY A 88 -19.94 -1.67 -5.72
N TYR A 89 -18.70 -1.95 -5.32
CA TYR A 89 -17.50 -1.77 -6.14
C TYR A 89 -17.10 -3.06 -6.86
N ARG A 90 -16.34 -2.93 -7.96
CA ARG A 90 -15.66 -4.08 -8.58
C ARG A 90 -14.24 -4.19 -7.99
N SER A 91 -14.09 -5.07 -7.02
CA SER A 91 -12.80 -5.29 -6.35
C SER A 91 -11.92 -6.26 -7.12
N TYR A 92 -10.63 -5.94 -7.23
CA TYR A 92 -9.59 -6.72 -7.89
C TYR A 92 -8.45 -6.99 -6.91
N PHE A 93 -8.01 -8.22 -6.84
CA PHE A 93 -6.75 -8.58 -6.20
C PHE A 93 -5.57 -8.08 -7.02
N SER A 94 -4.48 -7.70 -6.35
CA SER A 94 -3.31 -7.11 -7.00
C SER A 94 -2.63 -8.00 -8.04
N GLY A 95 -2.71 -9.32 -7.85
CA GLY A 95 -2.03 -10.31 -8.68
C GLY A 95 -0.51 -10.41 -8.43
N ILE A 96 0.02 -9.72 -7.41
CA ILE A 96 1.48 -9.71 -7.15
C ILE A 96 2.00 -10.98 -6.47
N GLY A 97 1.10 -11.90 -6.06
CA GLY A 97 1.46 -13.09 -5.30
C GLY A 97 1.90 -12.73 -3.88
N ILE A 98 3.06 -13.24 -3.44
CA ILE A 98 3.65 -12.84 -2.15
C ILE A 98 4.38 -11.50 -2.33
N ASN A 99 4.02 -10.50 -1.52
CA ASN A 99 4.68 -9.19 -1.54
C ASN A 99 6.07 -9.26 -0.86
N ALA A 100 7.02 -9.88 -1.55
CA ALA A 100 8.38 -10.13 -1.11
C ALA A 100 9.40 -10.01 -2.25
N GLU A 101 9.17 -9.11 -3.18
CA GLU A 101 10.01 -8.84 -4.35
C GLU A 101 10.32 -7.35 -4.43
N CYS A 102 11.17 -6.93 -5.35
CA CYS A 102 11.40 -5.52 -5.64
C CYS A 102 10.07 -4.83 -6.00
N PRO A 103 9.60 -3.82 -5.24
CA PRO A 103 8.33 -3.16 -5.50
C PRO A 103 8.21 -2.60 -6.91
N ASN A 104 9.29 -2.07 -7.47
CA ASN A 104 9.31 -1.57 -8.85
C ASN A 104 9.03 -2.68 -9.87
N LEU A 105 9.54 -3.90 -9.64
CA LEU A 105 9.28 -5.04 -10.51
C LEU A 105 7.84 -5.55 -10.35
N LEU A 106 7.32 -5.60 -9.11
CA LEU A 106 5.93 -5.97 -8.85
C LEU A 106 4.95 -5.03 -9.58
N VAL A 107 5.21 -3.73 -9.52
CA VAL A 107 4.40 -2.73 -10.25
C VAL A 107 4.46 -2.98 -11.75
N GLN A 108 5.66 -3.13 -12.32
CA GLN A 108 5.84 -3.24 -13.77
C GLN A 108 5.30 -4.54 -14.37
N ARG A 109 5.35 -5.66 -13.62
CA ARG A 109 5.02 -6.97 -14.14
C ARG A 109 3.57 -7.37 -13.90
N GLN A 110 3.13 -7.36 -12.64
CA GLN A 110 1.84 -7.90 -12.24
C GLN A 110 0.79 -6.81 -12.01
N LEU A 111 1.11 -5.84 -11.17
CA LEU A 111 0.13 -4.84 -10.74
C LEU A 111 -0.39 -3.99 -11.90
N ASN A 112 0.47 -3.58 -12.84
CA ASN A 112 0.03 -2.85 -14.02
C ASN A 112 -0.95 -3.65 -14.88
N GLN A 113 -0.78 -4.98 -15.00
CA GLN A 113 -1.74 -5.83 -15.74
C GLN A 113 -3.12 -5.81 -15.08
N THR A 114 -3.17 -5.89 -13.74
CA THR A 114 -4.43 -5.80 -12.99
C THR A 114 -5.07 -4.42 -13.14
N ILE A 115 -4.29 -3.35 -13.10
CA ILE A 115 -4.77 -1.98 -13.29
C ILE A 115 -5.36 -1.82 -14.69
N GLU A 116 -4.67 -2.25 -15.75
CA GLU A 116 -5.18 -2.19 -17.12
C GLU A 116 -6.49 -2.96 -17.28
N ARG A 117 -6.56 -4.17 -16.69
CA ARG A 117 -7.80 -4.96 -16.68
C ARG A 117 -8.94 -4.20 -15.98
N ALA A 118 -8.69 -3.64 -14.81
CA ALA A 118 -9.72 -2.91 -14.06
C ALA A 118 -10.21 -1.67 -14.83
N LEU A 119 -9.30 -0.90 -15.45
CA LEU A 119 -9.64 0.25 -16.30
C LEU A 119 -10.49 -0.18 -17.51
N THR A 120 -10.08 -1.26 -18.20
CA THR A 120 -10.81 -1.77 -19.38
C THR A 120 -12.20 -2.29 -19.02
N GLU A 121 -12.31 -3.04 -17.91
CA GLU A 121 -13.59 -3.66 -17.51
C GLU A 121 -14.58 -2.65 -16.92
N THR A 122 -14.12 -1.54 -16.36
CA THR A 122 -14.98 -0.55 -15.71
C THR A 122 -15.15 0.73 -16.55
N GLU A 123 -14.29 0.95 -17.54
CA GLU A 123 -14.27 2.13 -18.41
C GLU A 123 -14.19 3.46 -17.60
N ARG A 124 -13.62 3.41 -16.41
CA ARG A 124 -13.50 4.52 -15.46
C ARG A 124 -12.14 4.54 -14.81
N LYS A 125 -11.79 5.68 -14.20
CA LYS A 125 -10.68 5.72 -13.26
C LYS A 125 -10.93 4.74 -12.12
N ILE A 126 -9.84 4.19 -11.60
CA ILE A 126 -9.91 3.18 -10.54
C ILE A 126 -9.43 3.74 -9.21
N HIS A 127 -9.72 3.01 -8.15
CA HIS A 127 -9.25 3.29 -6.81
C HIS A 127 -8.16 2.29 -6.41
N LEU A 128 -7.19 2.74 -5.64
CA LEU A 128 -6.14 1.89 -5.07
C LEU A 128 -6.28 1.86 -3.55
N ILE A 129 -6.31 0.68 -2.96
CA ILE A 129 -6.25 0.50 -1.51
C ILE A 129 -5.06 -0.40 -1.21
N GLY A 130 -4.13 0.04 -0.36
CA GLY A 130 -2.98 -0.77 0.00
C GLY A 130 -2.74 -0.81 1.50
N HIS A 131 -2.45 -2.00 2.01
CA HIS A 131 -2.08 -2.21 3.40
C HIS A 131 -0.56 -2.22 3.57
N SER A 132 -0.03 -1.51 4.57
CA SER A 132 1.40 -1.51 4.90
C SER A 132 2.27 -1.21 3.67
N LEU A 133 3.23 -2.07 3.29
CA LEU A 133 4.02 -1.92 2.07
C LEU A 133 3.15 -1.83 0.82
N GLY A 134 1.99 -2.51 0.79
CA GLY A 134 1.03 -2.38 -0.31
C GLY A 134 0.48 -0.97 -0.46
N GLY A 135 0.32 -0.23 0.64
CA GLY A 135 -0.06 1.19 0.62
C GLY A 135 1.04 2.09 0.07
N VAL A 136 2.30 1.78 0.39
CA VAL A 136 3.46 2.46 -0.22
C VAL A 136 3.49 2.22 -1.73
N ILE A 137 3.20 0.97 -2.16
CA ILE A 137 3.10 0.62 -3.58
C ILE A 137 1.93 1.37 -4.24
N ALA A 138 0.75 1.38 -3.62
CA ALA A 138 -0.43 2.09 -4.12
C ALA A 138 -0.14 3.58 -4.35
N ARG A 139 0.48 4.24 -3.36
CA ARG A 139 0.82 5.67 -3.46
C ARG A 139 1.85 5.95 -4.55
N SER A 140 2.86 5.08 -4.70
CA SER A 140 3.82 5.21 -5.79
C SER A 140 3.15 5.09 -7.16
N VAL A 141 2.23 4.11 -7.33
CA VAL A 141 1.45 3.94 -8.57
C VAL A 141 0.56 5.16 -8.85
N ALA A 142 -0.10 5.70 -7.83
CA ALA A 142 -0.89 6.92 -7.96
C ALA A 142 -0.05 8.10 -8.48
N GLY A 143 1.20 8.23 -8.00
CA GLY A 143 2.16 9.23 -8.50
C GLY A 143 2.69 8.94 -9.93
N GLN A 144 2.63 7.68 -10.39
CA GLN A 144 3.03 7.31 -11.76
C GLN A 144 1.90 7.50 -12.78
N ARG A 145 0.65 7.28 -12.35
CA ARG A 145 -0.53 7.17 -13.23
C ARG A 145 -1.69 8.07 -12.74
N PRO A 146 -1.47 9.37 -12.52
CA PRO A 146 -2.49 10.23 -11.94
C PRO A 146 -3.75 10.40 -12.83
N GLN A 147 -3.64 10.11 -14.11
CA GLN A 147 -4.76 10.17 -15.05
C GLN A 147 -5.71 8.98 -14.92
N ASP A 148 -5.24 7.84 -14.39
CA ASP A 148 -5.96 6.57 -14.33
C ASP A 148 -6.58 6.32 -12.94
N ILE A 149 -6.11 7.05 -11.92
CA ILE A 149 -6.46 6.82 -10.52
C ILE A 149 -7.36 7.92 -9.98
N ALA A 150 -8.56 7.54 -9.49
CA ALA A 150 -9.52 8.43 -8.85
C ALA A 150 -9.19 8.66 -7.36
N SER A 151 -8.74 7.61 -6.66
CA SER A 151 -8.30 7.74 -5.27
C SER A 151 -7.21 6.74 -4.90
N VAL A 152 -6.41 7.11 -3.90
CA VAL A 152 -5.43 6.24 -3.25
C VAL A 152 -5.67 6.26 -1.74
N ILE A 153 -5.89 5.08 -1.16
CA ILE A 153 -6.13 4.88 0.27
C ILE A 153 -5.04 3.97 0.82
N THR A 154 -4.37 4.42 1.85
CA THR A 154 -3.31 3.66 2.51
C THR A 154 -3.75 3.26 3.92
N LEU A 155 -3.56 1.98 4.27
CA LEU A 155 -3.89 1.41 5.57
C LEU A 155 -2.58 1.07 6.28
N ALA A 156 -2.27 1.74 7.40
CA ALA A 156 -1.05 1.54 8.20
C ALA A 156 0.25 1.52 7.35
N ALA A 157 0.35 2.39 6.35
CA ALA A 157 1.44 2.36 5.37
C ALA A 157 2.47 3.46 5.63
N PRO A 158 3.76 3.15 5.80
CA PRO A 158 4.80 4.11 6.10
C PRO A 158 5.24 4.88 4.83
N ILE A 159 4.39 5.76 4.33
CA ILE A 159 4.59 6.50 3.07
C ILE A 159 5.67 7.58 3.14
N ARG A 160 6.07 8.00 4.36
CA ARG A 160 7.08 9.04 4.58
C ARG A 160 8.45 8.50 5.00
N GLY A 161 8.62 7.18 5.07
CA GLY A 161 9.89 6.59 5.48
C GLY A 161 9.72 5.17 5.99
N THR A 162 10.79 4.59 6.54
CA THR A 162 10.83 3.22 7.01
C THR A 162 11.34 3.16 8.45
N ALA A 163 10.50 3.43 9.42
CA ALA A 163 10.77 3.04 10.80
C ALA A 163 9.89 1.84 11.13
N THR A 164 10.49 0.65 11.17
CA THR A 164 9.82 -0.61 11.43
C THR A 164 10.49 -1.36 12.57
N SER A 165 9.78 -2.32 13.15
CA SER A 165 10.33 -3.19 14.19
C SER A 165 11.60 -3.92 13.71
N ARG A 166 12.46 -4.31 14.66
CA ARG A 166 13.73 -5.02 14.36
C ARG A 166 13.47 -6.32 13.57
N THR A 167 12.42 -7.04 13.91
CA THR A 167 12.03 -8.29 13.23
C THR A 167 11.71 -8.07 11.75
N ILE A 168 10.93 -7.04 11.44
CA ILE A 168 10.58 -6.71 10.05
C ILE A 168 11.82 -6.25 9.27
N ARG A 169 12.73 -5.49 9.90
CA ARG A 169 14.01 -5.10 9.25
C ARG A 169 14.85 -6.32 8.88
N HIS A 170 15.01 -7.30 9.78
CA HIS A 170 15.76 -8.53 9.47
C HIS A 170 15.09 -9.32 8.33
N ALA A 171 13.76 -9.44 8.33
CA ALA A 171 13.05 -10.08 7.23
C ALA A 171 13.25 -9.33 5.91
N ALA A 172 13.15 -8.01 5.91
CA ALA A 172 13.39 -7.18 4.73
C ALA A 172 14.84 -7.31 4.21
N ASP A 173 15.83 -7.37 5.09
CA ASP A 173 17.23 -7.60 4.71
C ASP A 173 17.43 -8.98 4.08
N ALA A 174 16.79 -10.02 4.61
CA ALA A 174 16.85 -11.37 4.03
C ALA A 174 16.25 -11.41 2.62
N ILE A 175 15.08 -10.77 2.42
CA ILE A 175 14.43 -10.63 1.11
C ILE A 175 15.34 -9.83 0.15
N ARG A 176 15.91 -8.72 0.62
CA ARG A 176 16.86 -7.91 -0.15
C ARG A 176 18.05 -8.72 -0.64
N GLN A 177 18.64 -9.55 0.23
CA GLN A 177 19.75 -10.43 -0.14
C GLN A 177 19.32 -11.49 -1.17
N ARG A 178 18.09 -12.02 -1.07
CA ARG A 178 17.53 -12.94 -2.05
C ARG A 178 17.39 -12.25 -3.42
N ILE A 179 16.78 -11.07 -3.47
CA ILE A 179 16.59 -10.28 -4.70
C ILE A 179 17.94 -10.00 -5.38
N LEU A 180 18.97 -9.62 -4.60
CA LEU A 180 20.33 -9.40 -5.12
C LEU A 180 20.93 -10.66 -5.74
N ARG A 181 20.69 -11.83 -5.14
CA ARG A 181 21.19 -13.11 -5.68
C ARG A 181 20.48 -13.53 -6.95
N GLU A 182 19.17 -13.33 -7.02
CA GLU A 182 18.32 -13.75 -8.14
C GLU A 182 18.46 -12.83 -9.36
N HIS A 183 18.55 -11.52 -9.14
CA HIS A 183 18.56 -10.51 -10.21
C HIS A 183 19.93 -9.87 -10.46
N GLY A 184 20.92 -10.19 -9.64
CA GLY A 184 22.25 -9.63 -9.75
C GLY A 184 22.31 -8.13 -9.45
N ARG A 185 23.44 -7.49 -9.76
CA ARG A 185 23.67 -6.06 -9.49
C ARG A 185 22.82 -5.11 -10.36
N GLY A 186 22.07 -5.62 -11.34
CA GLY A 186 21.21 -4.85 -12.21
C GLY A 186 19.89 -4.39 -11.56
N VAL A 187 19.53 -4.97 -10.41
CA VAL A 187 18.37 -4.57 -9.58
C VAL A 187 18.93 -4.17 -8.24
N LEU A 188 18.89 -2.87 -7.93
CA LEU A 188 19.26 -2.36 -6.61
C LEU A 188 18.04 -2.55 -5.70
N PRO A 189 18.09 -3.44 -4.69
CA PRO A 189 16.96 -3.71 -3.80
C PRO A 189 16.81 -2.62 -2.72
N ASP A 190 17.23 -1.40 -3.00
CA ASP A 190 17.20 -0.29 -2.05
C ASP A 190 15.84 0.41 -2.00
N CYS A 191 14.82 -0.12 -2.70
CA CYS A 191 13.44 0.38 -2.64
C CYS A 191 12.88 0.33 -1.21
N TYR A 192 13.25 -0.68 -0.44
CA TYR A 192 12.84 -0.82 0.97
C TYR A 192 13.49 0.21 1.90
N THR A 193 14.58 0.82 1.50
CA THR A 193 15.29 1.85 2.28
C THR A 193 15.01 3.26 1.75
N GLY A 194 14.27 3.40 0.65
CA GLY A 194 14.02 4.67 -0.02
C GLY A 194 15.25 5.28 -0.72
N SER A 195 16.37 4.55 -0.78
CA SER A 195 17.62 5.02 -1.37
C SER A 195 17.77 4.69 -2.87
N CYS A 196 16.84 3.90 -3.43
CA CYS A 196 16.82 3.57 -4.85
C CYS A 196 16.42 4.80 -5.69
N THR A 197 16.97 4.86 -6.90
CA THR A 197 16.62 5.88 -7.91
C THR A 197 15.68 5.35 -8.97
N CYS A 198 14.92 4.29 -8.67
CA CYS A 198 13.94 3.73 -9.58
C CYS A 198 12.65 4.55 -9.61
N ASN A 199 11.84 4.34 -10.65
CA ASN A 199 10.57 5.04 -10.81
C ASN A 199 9.62 4.87 -9.61
N PHE A 200 9.66 3.74 -8.92
CA PHE A 200 8.89 3.50 -7.70
C PHE A 200 9.19 4.54 -6.61
N VAL A 201 10.48 4.74 -6.28
CA VAL A 201 10.89 5.69 -5.22
C VAL A 201 10.70 7.14 -5.66
N ASP A 202 11.01 7.46 -6.93
CA ASP A 202 10.83 8.81 -7.46
C ASP A 202 9.34 9.21 -7.45
N SER A 203 8.45 8.29 -7.82
CA SER A 203 7.01 8.55 -7.85
C SER A 203 6.40 8.67 -6.46
N LEU A 204 6.93 7.94 -5.48
CA LEU A 204 6.50 8.05 -4.08
C LEU A 204 6.73 9.46 -3.50
N LYS A 205 7.69 10.21 -4.03
CA LYS A 205 8.01 11.58 -3.61
C LYS A 205 7.17 12.65 -4.31
N ARG A 206 6.40 12.27 -5.34
CA ARG A 206 5.54 13.21 -6.06
C ARG A 206 4.33 13.57 -5.22
N ASP A 207 3.90 14.82 -5.36
CA ASP A 207 2.62 15.25 -4.80
C ASP A 207 1.46 14.54 -5.51
N ILE A 208 0.46 14.17 -4.75
CA ILE A 208 -0.79 13.64 -5.29
C ILE A 208 -1.63 14.82 -5.81
N PRO A 209 -2.10 14.80 -7.06
CA PRO A 209 -2.91 15.88 -7.61
C PRO A 209 -4.20 16.10 -6.81
N ARG A 210 -4.64 17.35 -6.69
CA ARG A 210 -5.89 17.69 -5.96
C ARG A 210 -7.16 17.06 -6.55
N SER A 211 -7.11 16.66 -7.82
CA SER A 211 -8.17 15.90 -8.48
C SER A 211 -8.28 14.45 -8.05
N MET A 212 -7.29 13.94 -7.34
CA MET A 212 -7.28 12.59 -6.79
C MET A 212 -7.51 12.64 -5.28
N VAL A 213 -8.39 11.80 -4.77
CA VAL A 213 -8.63 11.69 -3.32
C VAL A 213 -7.53 10.87 -2.68
N GLU A 214 -6.60 11.50 -1.97
CA GLU A 214 -5.61 10.82 -1.13
C GLU A 214 -6.19 10.58 0.27
N THR A 215 -5.89 9.42 0.88
CA THR A 215 -6.32 9.09 2.24
C THR A 215 -5.27 8.22 2.91
N ALA A 216 -4.85 8.60 4.11
CA ALA A 216 -3.94 7.83 4.95
C ALA A 216 -4.68 7.43 6.25
N ILE A 217 -4.93 6.15 6.44
CA ILE A 217 -5.57 5.59 7.64
C ILE A 217 -4.49 4.94 8.49
N TYR A 218 -4.38 5.33 9.74
CA TYR A 218 -3.33 4.87 10.64
C TYR A 218 -3.88 4.62 12.05
N THR A 219 -3.10 3.92 12.86
CA THR A 219 -3.37 3.69 14.28
C THR A 219 -2.12 4.03 15.10
N ARG A 220 -2.32 4.56 16.31
CA ARG A 220 -1.21 4.79 17.24
C ARG A 220 -0.75 3.52 17.94
N ASP A 221 -1.60 2.49 17.94
CA ASP A 221 -1.30 1.18 18.54
C ASP A 221 -0.62 0.23 17.55
N ASP A 222 0.00 0.77 16.48
CA ASP A 222 0.72 0.02 15.47
C ASP A 222 1.96 -0.65 16.08
N GLY A 223 1.94 -2.00 16.15
CA GLY A 223 3.02 -2.81 16.72
C GLY A 223 4.13 -3.17 15.72
N ILE A 224 4.08 -2.68 14.48
CA ILE A 224 5.02 -3.03 13.41
C ILE A 224 5.75 -1.82 12.84
N VAL A 225 5.02 -0.72 12.62
CA VAL A 225 5.52 0.51 11.99
C VAL A 225 5.29 1.69 12.92
N ASP A 226 6.24 2.61 12.98
CA ASP A 226 6.01 3.89 13.64
C ASP A 226 4.95 4.68 12.85
N TRP A 227 3.78 4.87 13.46
CA TRP A 227 2.61 5.52 12.86
C TRP A 227 2.88 6.94 12.35
N HIS A 228 3.87 7.65 12.88
CA HIS A 228 4.25 8.97 12.38
C HIS A 228 4.67 8.96 10.90
N TYR A 229 5.15 7.83 10.42
CA TYR A 229 5.49 7.65 9.00
C TYR A 229 4.30 7.28 8.12
N CYS A 230 3.18 6.89 8.73
CA CYS A 230 1.94 6.57 8.01
C CYS A 230 1.10 7.80 7.66
N MET A 231 1.38 8.94 8.29
CA MET A 231 0.65 10.20 8.07
C MET A 231 1.28 11.00 6.92
N THR A 232 0.44 11.76 6.21
CA THR A 232 0.88 12.76 5.22
C THR A 232 1.27 14.08 5.89
N GLY A 233 0.70 14.38 7.05
CA GLY A 233 0.75 15.65 7.75
C GLY A 233 -0.41 16.60 7.38
N ASN A 234 -1.31 16.16 6.52
CA ASN A 234 -2.53 16.91 6.15
C ASN A 234 -3.75 16.29 6.85
N ARG A 235 -4.39 17.06 7.74
CA ARG A 235 -5.57 16.61 8.51
C ARG A 235 -6.79 16.24 7.67
N GLU A 236 -6.87 16.70 6.43
CA GLU A 236 -7.95 16.33 5.51
C GLU A 236 -7.73 14.96 4.86
N VAL A 237 -6.49 14.45 4.94
CA VAL A 237 -6.03 13.19 4.35
C VAL A 237 -5.80 12.12 5.42
N ASP A 238 -5.38 12.53 6.61
CA ASP A 238 -4.93 11.65 7.69
C ASP A 238 -6.10 11.29 8.63
N PHE A 239 -6.39 9.99 8.76
CA PHE A 239 -7.47 9.45 9.60
C PHE A 239 -6.89 8.48 10.63
N GLU A 240 -7.03 8.83 11.90
CA GLU A 240 -6.69 7.96 13.01
C GLU A 240 -7.88 7.03 13.32
N VAL A 241 -7.62 5.72 13.42
CA VAL A 241 -8.60 4.74 13.88
C VAL A 241 -7.97 3.84 14.94
N PRO A 242 -8.75 3.32 15.92
CA PRO A 242 -8.22 2.35 16.87
C PRO A 242 -7.95 1.03 16.17
N GLY A 243 -6.99 0.23 16.64
CA GLY A 243 -6.71 -1.11 16.11
C GLY A 243 -5.22 -1.39 16.03
N THR A 244 -4.86 -2.55 15.46
CA THR A 244 -3.47 -2.98 15.28
C THR A 244 -3.02 -2.82 13.84
N HIS A 245 -1.71 -2.96 13.58
CA HIS A 245 -1.18 -2.89 12.21
C HIS A 245 -1.81 -3.93 11.30
N ILE A 246 -1.78 -5.21 11.71
CA ILE A 246 -2.35 -6.32 10.94
C ILE A 246 -3.86 -6.20 10.88
N GLY A 247 -4.48 -5.86 12.01
CA GLY A 247 -5.92 -5.71 12.13
C GLY A 247 -6.52 -4.59 11.31
N MET A 248 -5.71 -3.61 10.88
CA MET A 248 -6.18 -2.50 10.03
C MET A 248 -6.93 -3.00 8.78
N ALA A 249 -6.55 -4.15 8.24
CA ALA A 249 -7.21 -4.76 7.08
C ALA A 249 -8.60 -5.37 7.42
N PHE A 250 -8.95 -5.47 8.71
CA PHE A 250 -10.19 -6.03 9.23
C PHE A 250 -10.93 -5.04 10.14
N ASN A 251 -10.53 -3.79 10.15
CA ASN A 251 -11.04 -2.79 11.09
C ASN A 251 -12.32 -2.12 10.58
N PRO A 252 -13.45 -2.21 11.30
CA PRO A 252 -14.72 -1.63 10.86
C PRO A 252 -14.68 -0.10 10.76
N SER A 253 -13.90 0.58 11.61
CA SER A 253 -13.74 2.04 11.52
C SER A 253 -12.94 2.42 10.28
N ALA A 254 -11.89 1.65 9.93
CA ALA A 254 -11.16 1.85 8.68
C ALA A 254 -12.06 1.61 7.47
N TYR A 255 -12.94 0.59 7.50
CA TYR A 255 -13.89 0.30 6.43
C TYR A 255 -14.89 1.45 6.23
N ALA A 256 -15.40 2.04 7.32
CA ALA A 256 -16.28 3.20 7.24
C ALA A 256 -15.58 4.39 6.54
N VAL A 257 -14.34 4.72 6.95
CA VAL A 257 -13.54 5.77 6.30
C VAL A 257 -13.28 5.42 4.84
N VAL A 258 -12.91 4.17 4.51
CA VAL A 258 -12.71 3.72 3.13
C VAL A 258 -13.94 3.99 2.28
N ALA A 259 -15.15 3.60 2.74
CA ALA A 259 -16.38 3.82 1.99
C ALA A 259 -16.66 5.31 1.73
N GLU A 260 -16.50 6.17 2.75
CA GLU A 260 -16.69 7.62 2.61
C GLU A 260 -15.71 8.24 1.62
N ARG A 261 -14.45 7.80 1.66
CA ARG A 261 -13.41 8.35 0.80
C ARG A 261 -13.53 7.90 -0.65
N LEU A 262 -13.97 6.66 -0.88
CA LEU A 262 -14.30 6.15 -2.21
C LEU A 262 -15.49 6.92 -2.80
N ALA A 263 -16.57 7.12 -2.03
CA ALA A 263 -17.75 7.88 -2.47
C ALA A 263 -17.41 9.34 -2.79
N ARG A 264 -16.52 9.97 -2.00
CA ARG A 264 -16.05 11.34 -2.27
C ARG A 264 -15.33 11.42 -3.62
N ALA A 265 -14.54 10.41 -4.00
CA ALA A 265 -13.83 10.39 -5.28
C ALA A 265 -14.77 10.29 -6.48
N GLN A 266 -15.91 9.58 -6.34
CA GLN A 266 -16.97 9.50 -7.37
C GLN A 266 -17.62 10.86 -7.65
N SER A 267 -17.78 11.67 -6.61
CA SER A 267 -18.42 13.00 -6.73
C SER A 267 -17.50 14.05 -7.38
N SER A 268 -16.26 13.72 -7.63
CA SER A 268 -15.21 14.61 -8.17
C SER A 268 -14.91 14.39 -9.64
N GLU A 269 -15.53 13.36 -10.25
CA GLU A 269 -15.54 13.08 -11.70
C GLU A 269 -16.70 13.81 -12.40
#